data_694cdcbf4b3bb610f3c100ec0c973887
#
_entry.id   694cdcbf4b3bb610f3c100ec0c973887
#
_cell.length_a   1.000
_cell.length_b   1.000
_cell.length_c   1.000
_cell.angle_alpha   90.00
_cell.angle_beta   90.00
_cell.angle_gamma   90.00
#
_symmetry.space_group_name_H-M   'P 1'
#
loop_
_entity.id
_entity.type
_entity.pdbx_description
1 polymer ?
#
loop_
_entity_poly.entity_id
_entity_poly.type
_entity_poly.pdbx_seq_one_letter_code
_entity_poly.pdbx_strand_id
1 'polypeptide(L)'
;MRLLVVFYKFNQYICSIRISMERIIKCILIIILLATFNEVQSQRLFIHLEGGTVNYGGDLQDKIFTFNQANSFIGAGLYYNLSDHIAIEGSLSTGKLAASDAKSNTGGARRNLSFYSNISEASLLVRANLWNIPADKKFTPYITAGVAVFHYDPYAYTLSGEKVYLRPLRTEGEGLPQYPDRKMYNLNQIAIPFGFGVTYAISDNFMVGAEINFRKTFTDYIDDVSSQRYADTAILRSLRGDLSAKMSFRSDETSDPYTFSDRITRGNPDKKDAYYSCVIKLYISLDNLFSSSSNSSEAKRNRKQMDCPKKVL
;
A
#
# COMPACT_ATOMS: atom_id res chain seq x y z
N MET A 1 45.10 -10.55 -21.54
CA MET A 1 44.24 -11.65 -21.03
C MET A 1 43.12 -11.21 -20.11
N ARG A 2 43.27 -10.25 -19.19
CA ARG A 2 42.20 -9.77 -18.30
C ARG A 2 41.03 -9.01 -18.99
N LEU A 3 41.28 -8.26 -20.07
CA LEU A 3 40.24 -7.53 -20.81
C LEU A 3 39.26 -8.46 -21.56
N LEU A 4 39.74 -9.56 -22.13
CA LEU A 4 38.92 -10.57 -22.83
C LEU A 4 37.93 -11.28 -21.91
N VAL A 5 38.30 -11.53 -20.64
CA VAL A 5 37.46 -12.18 -19.65
C VAL A 5 36.34 -11.23 -19.20
N VAL A 6 36.59 -9.92 -19.09
CA VAL A 6 35.60 -8.91 -18.75
C VAL A 6 34.57 -8.76 -19.88
N PHE A 7 35.01 -8.71 -21.14
CA PHE A 7 34.13 -8.67 -22.31
C PHE A 7 33.24 -9.93 -22.43
N TYR A 8 33.78 -11.10 -22.13
CA TYR A 8 32.99 -12.33 -22.17
C TYR A 8 31.92 -12.39 -21.08
N LYS A 9 32.24 -11.98 -19.85
CA LYS A 9 31.25 -11.88 -18.75
C LYS A 9 30.18 -10.84 -19.03
N PHE A 10 30.57 -9.71 -19.62
CA PHE A 10 29.60 -8.64 -19.98
C PHE A 10 28.63 -9.11 -21.06
N ASN A 11 29.09 -9.83 -22.08
CA ASN A 11 28.23 -10.41 -23.10
C ASN A 11 27.31 -11.52 -22.55
N GLN A 12 27.76 -12.34 -21.62
CA GLN A 12 26.89 -13.31 -20.94
C GLN A 12 25.80 -12.62 -20.10
N TYR A 13 26.12 -11.50 -19.46
CA TYR A 13 25.15 -10.74 -18.67
C TYR A 13 24.07 -10.11 -19.56
N ILE A 14 24.46 -9.51 -20.69
CA ILE A 14 23.51 -8.94 -21.68
C ILE A 14 22.64 -10.04 -22.28
N CYS A 15 23.21 -11.19 -22.60
CA CYS A 15 22.45 -12.33 -23.13
C CYS A 15 21.43 -12.88 -22.13
N SER A 16 21.79 -12.95 -20.84
CA SER A 16 20.89 -13.37 -19.76
C SER A 16 19.73 -12.40 -19.56
N ILE A 17 19.98 -11.07 -19.60
CA ILE A 17 18.94 -10.04 -19.51
C ILE A 17 17.99 -10.11 -20.70
N ARG A 18 18.52 -10.32 -21.91
CA ARG A 18 17.72 -10.44 -23.14
C ARG A 18 16.79 -11.65 -23.12
N ILE A 19 17.28 -12.82 -22.66
CA ILE A 19 16.47 -14.03 -22.50
C ILE A 19 15.39 -13.85 -21.43
N SER A 20 15.69 -13.14 -20.34
CA SER A 20 14.72 -12.82 -19.29
C SER A 20 13.62 -11.88 -19.80
N MET A 21 13.97 -10.83 -20.55
CA MET A 21 13.00 -9.90 -21.17
C MET A 21 12.10 -10.59 -22.20
N GLU A 22 12.66 -11.47 -23.05
CA GLU A 22 11.84 -12.23 -24.01
C GLU A 22 10.83 -13.16 -23.34
N ARG A 23 11.20 -13.78 -22.21
CA ARG A 23 10.26 -14.60 -21.42
C ARG A 23 9.15 -13.75 -20.80
N ILE A 24 9.48 -12.60 -20.25
CA ILE A 24 8.49 -11.65 -19.68
C ILE A 24 7.55 -11.16 -20.77
N ILE A 25 8.06 -10.78 -21.94
CA ILE A 25 7.23 -10.34 -23.08
C ILE A 25 6.31 -11.47 -23.56
N LYS A 26 6.80 -12.71 -23.64
CA LYS A 26 5.97 -13.87 -24.01
C LYS A 26 4.89 -14.14 -22.97
N CYS A 27 5.19 -14.05 -21.68
CA CYS A 27 4.19 -14.19 -20.61
C CYS A 27 3.12 -13.09 -20.70
N ILE A 28 3.50 -11.84 -20.94
CA ILE A 28 2.58 -10.72 -21.12
C ILE A 28 1.72 -10.94 -22.36
N LEU A 29 2.30 -11.38 -23.49
CA LEU A 29 1.56 -11.70 -24.71
C LEU A 29 0.58 -12.86 -24.50
N ILE A 30 0.95 -13.89 -23.76
CA ILE A 30 0.07 -15.01 -23.42
C ILE A 30 -1.09 -14.53 -22.53
N ILE A 31 -0.82 -13.66 -21.55
CA ILE A 31 -1.86 -13.07 -20.69
C ILE A 31 -2.82 -12.20 -21.52
N ILE A 32 -2.30 -11.39 -22.45
CA ILE A 32 -3.13 -10.59 -23.36
C ILE A 32 -3.94 -11.50 -24.30
N LEU A 33 -3.34 -12.56 -24.83
CA LEU A 33 -4.03 -13.53 -25.69
C LEU A 33 -5.13 -14.28 -24.93
N LEU A 34 -4.89 -14.69 -23.68
CA LEU A 34 -5.90 -15.33 -22.83
C LEU A 34 -7.04 -14.36 -22.45
N ALA A 35 -6.77 -13.07 -22.39
CA ALA A 35 -7.78 -12.04 -22.15
C ALA A 35 -8.72 -11.81 -23.35
N THR A 36 -8.32 -12.20 -24.58
CA THR A 36 -9.13 -12.00 -25.81
C THR A 36 -10.10 -13.14 -26.11
N PHE A 37 -10.07 -14.24 -25.36
CA PHE A 37 -10.89 -15.43 -25.63
C PHE A 37 -12.21 -15.53 -24.86
N ASN A 38 -12.62 -14.48 -24.13
CA ASN A 38 -13.90 -14.50 -23.43
C ASN A 38 -14.95 -13.76 -24.25
N GLU A 39 -16.07 -14.44 -24.49
CA GLU A 39 -17.28 -13.86 -25.07
C GLU A 39 -17.65 -12.58 -24.31
N VAL A 40 -18.08 -11.56 -25.06
CA VAL A 40 -18.48 -10.25 -24.58
C VAL A 40 -19.72 -10.35 -23.69
N GLN A 41 -19.56 -10.85 -22.47
CA GLN A 41 -20.49 -10.52 -21.40
C GLN A 41 -20.12 -9.10 -20.95
N SER A 42 -21.12 -8.27 -20.76
CA SER A 42 -21.02 -6.85 -20.41
C SER A 42 -19.94 -6.59 -19.35
N GLN A 43 -18.70 -6.35 -19.79
CA GLN A 43 -17.56 -6.03 -18.94
C GLN A 43 -17.83 -4.63 -18.38
N ARG A 44 -18.16 -4.53 -17.10
CA ARG A 44 -18.49 -3.25 -16.46
C ARG A 44 -17.26 -2.64 -15.84
N LEU A 45 -17.01 -1.38 -16.18
CA LEU A 45 -15.97 -0.54 -15.58
C LEU A 45 -16.61 0.37 -14.53
N PHE A 46 -16.05 0.36 -13.35
CA PHE A 46 -16.46 1.23 -12.26
C PHE A 46 -15.31 2.14 -11.83
N ILE A 47 -15.63 3.38 -11.50
CA ILE A 47 -14.81 4.19 -10.62
C ILE A 47 -15.14 3.79 -9.19
N HIS A 48 -14.12 3.69 -8.32
CA HIS A 48 -14.37 3.59 -6.89
C HIS A 48 -13.69 4.72 -6.13
N LEU A 49 -14.34 5.10 -5.04
CA LEU A 49 -13.80 5.97 -4.00
C LEU A 49 -13.69 5.15 -2.72
N GLU A 50 -12.62 5.33 -1.99
CA GLU A 50 -12.42 4.65 -0.72
C GLU A 50 -12.06 5.63 0.40
N GLY A 51 -12.59 5.37 1.58
CA GLY A 51 -12.32 6.17 2.76
C GLY A 51 -12.38 5.32 4.02
N GLY A 52 -11.51 5.63 4.98
CA GLY A 52 -11.46 4.86 6.22
C GLY A 52 -10.22 5.18 7.03
N THR A 53 -9.63 4.15 7.59
CA THR A 53 -8.48 4.27 8.48
C THR A 53 -7.32 3.41 8.01
N VAL A 54 -6.09 3.88 8.30
CA VAL A 54 -4.85 3.12 8.14
C VAL A 54 -4.10 3.07 9.47
N ASN A 55 -3.45 1.96 9.71
CA ASN A 55 -2.68 1.74 10.93
C ASN A 55 -1.34 1.08 10.61
N TYR A 56 -0.33 1.41 11.41
CA TYR A 56 1.03 0.89 11.35
C TYR A 56 1.16 -0.38 12.20
N GLY A 57 2.08 -1.25 11.83
CA GLY A 57 2.50 -2.44 12.59
C GLY A 57 3.99 -2.67 12.40
N GLY A 58 4.77 -2.44 13.44
CA GLY A 58 6.23 -2.57 13.47
C GLY A 58 6.77 -2.35 14.88
N ASP A 59 7.96 -1.75 15.02
CA ASP A 59 8.70 -1.68 16.28
C ASP A 59 8.13 -0.74 17.35
N LEU A 60 7.33 0.26 16.92
CA LEU A 60 6.67 1.21 17.82
C LEU A 60 5.24 0.83 18.19
N GLN A 61 4.81 -0.41 17.85
CA GLN A 61 3.46 -0.87 18.12
C GLN A 61 3.44 -2.34 18.55
N ASP A 62 3.03 -2.58 19.81
CA ASP A 62 3.03 -3.93 20.40
C ASP A 62 1.97 -4.87 19.84
N LYS A 63 0.87 -4.32 19.33
CA LYS A 63 -0.27 -5.10 18.80
C LYS A 63 -0.46 -4.85 17.32
N ILE A 64 -0.67 -5.91 16.57
CA ILE A 64 -0.95 -5.83 15.13
C ILE A 64 -2.22 -5.00 14.87
N PHE A 65 -3.24 -5.12 15.73
CA PHE A 65 -4.48 -4.37 15.62
C PHE A 65 -4.63 -3.40 16.80
N THR A 66 -4.53 -2.10 16.52
CA THR A 66 -4.85 -1.04 17.48
C THR A 66 -5.70 0.01 16.80
N PHE A 67 -6.75 0.49 17.48
CA PHE A 67 -7.59 1.56 16.96
C PHE A 67 -7.17 2.95 17.44
N ASN A 68 -6.47 3.02 18.56
CA ASN A 68 -6.07 4.29 19.20
C ASN A 68 -4.93 5.04 18.46
N GLN A 69 -4.30 4.42 17.47
CA GLN A 69 -3.26 5.03 16.63
C GLN A 69 -3.65 5.02 15.15
N ALA A 70 -4.90 4.65 14.85
CA ALA A 70 -5.42 4.68 13.49
C ALA A 70 -5.61 6.12 13.01
N ASN A 71 -5.26 6.38 11.76
CA ASN A 71 -5.38 7.68 11.12
C ASN A 71 -6.18 7.57 9.82
N SER A 72 -6.52 8.71 9.22
CA SER A 72 -7.30 8.75 7.99
C SER A 72 -6.58 8.12 6.79
N PHE A 73 -7.37 7.47 5.95
CA PHE A 73 -6.97 6.91 4.66
C PHE A 73 -8.05 7.20 3.65
N ILE A 74 -7.67 7.73 2.49
CA ILE A 74 -8.58 8.02 1.37
C ILE A 74 -7.93 7.60 0.06
N GLY A 75 -8.74 7.25 -0.90
CA GLY A 75 -8.26 6.86 -2.23
C GLY A 75 -9.36 6.86 -3.27
N ALA A 76 -8.93 6.70 -4.50
CA ALA A 76 -9.79 6.54 -5.66
C ALA A 76 -9.13 5.60 -6.66
N GLY A 77 -9.94 4.94 -7.49
CA GLY A 77 -9.41 4.01 -8.46
C GLY A 77 -10.43 3.52 -9.46
N LEU A 78 -10.01 2.52 -10.23
CA LEU A 78 -10.81 1.84 -11.23
C LEU A 78 -10.96 0.38 -10.83
N TYR A 79 -12.17 -0.13 -11.02
CA TYR A 79 -12.52 -1.53 -10.83
C TYR A 79 -13.09 -2.07 -12.14
N TYR A 80 -12.50 -3.14 -12.64
CA TYR A 80 -12.86 -3.74 -13.93
C TYR A 80 -13.12 -5.23 -13.77
N ASN A 81 -14.33 -5.68 -14.12
CA ASN A 81 -14.67 -7.09 -14.14
C ASN A 81 -14.05 -7.77 -15.37
N LEU A 82 -13.14 -8.73 -15.14
CA LEU A 82 -12.62 -9.61 -16.18
C LEU A 82 -13.56 -10.78 -16.46
N SER A 83 -14.24 -11.26 -15.43
CA SER A 83 -15.22 -12.35 -15.50
C SER A 83 -16.22 -12.21 -14.37
N ASP A 84 -17.16 -13.14 -14.28
CA ASP A 84 -18.17 -13.19 -13.20
C ASP A 84 -17.58 -13.23 -11.79
N HIS A 85 -16.38 -13.78 -11.65
CA HIS A 85 -15.75 -13.97 -10.33
C HIS A 85 -14.42 -13.23 -10.17
N ILE A 86 -13.80 -12.79 -11.26
CA ILE A 86 -12.48 -12.15 -11.24
C ILE A 86 -12.55 -10.71 -11.72
N ALA A 87 -11.95 -9.82 -10.96
CA ALA A 87 -11.82 -8.42 -11.32
C ALA A 87 -10.38 -7.92 -11.10
N ILE A 88 -10.03 -6.84 -11.76
CA ILE A 88 -8.82 -6.05 -11.51
C ILE A 88 -9.23 -4.73 -10.87
N GLU A 89 -8.47 -4.32 -9.87
CA GLU A 89 -8.66 -3.04 -9.18
C GLU A 89 -7.34 -2.27 -9.14
N GLY A 90 -7.32 -1.07 -9.72
CA GLY A 90 -6.20 -0.14 -9.66
C GLY A 90 -6.55 1.06 -8.81
N SER A 91 -5.73 1.43 -7.82
CA SER A 91 -6.03 2.50 -6.88
C SER A 91 -4.84 3.44 -6.68
N LEU A 92 -5.17 4.71 -6.44
CA LEU A 92 -4.27 5.71 -5.88
C LEU A 92 -4.84 6.13 -4.54
N SER A 93 -4.03 6.04 -3.49
CA SER A 93 -4.49 6.32 -2.13
C SER A 93 -3.44 7.08 -1.32
N THR A 94 -3.90 7.77 -0.30
CA THR A 94 -3.04 8.48 0.65
C THR A 94 -3.58 8.34 2.06
N GLY A 95 -2.67 8.37 3.03
CA GLY A 95 -3.01 8.29 4.44
C GLY A 95 -1.87 8.72 5.32
N LYS A 96 -2.08 8.67 6.63
CA LYS A 96 -1.07 9.02 7.63
C LYS A 96 -0.83 7.81 8.53
N LEU A 97 0.40 7.32 8.57
CA LEU A 97 0.85 6.37 9.58
C LEU A 97 1.40 7.13 10.79
N ALA A 98 1.16 6.61 11.97
CA ALA A 98 1.73 7.13 13.20
C ALA A 98 1.83 6.02 14.24
N ALA A 99 2.88 6.07 15.06
CA ALA A 99 2.98 5.28 16.28
C ALA A 99 3.81 6.02 17.32
N SER A 100 3.58 5.70 18.58
CA SER A 100 4.28 6.29 19.71
C SER A 100 4.41 5.30 20.84
N ASP A 101 5.61 5.15 21.34
CA ASP A 101 5.93 4.36 22.53
C ASP A 101 5.17 4.81 23.79
N ALA A 102 4.87 6.11 23.90
CA ALA A 102 4.09 6.65 25.02
C ALA A 102 2.66 6.10 25.09
N LYS A 103 2.15 5.54 23.98
CA LYS A 103 0.84 4.87 23.89
C LYS A 103 0.94 3.34 24.00
N SER A 104 2.16 2.81 24.14
CA SER A 104 2.41 1.38 24.33
C SER A 104 2.29 1.03 25.82
N ASN A 105 1.69 -0.14 26.08
CA ASN A 105 1.54 -0.64 27.47
C ASN A 105 2.72 -1.53 27.91
N THR A 106 3.70 -1.80 27.04
CA THR A 106 4.77 -2.77 27.28
C THR A 106 6.16 -2.14 27.09
N GLY A 107 6.71 -1.55 28.15
CA GLY A 107 8.14 -1.20 28.21
C GLY A 107 8.65 -0.12 27.25
N GLY A 108 7.96 0.14 26.14
CA GLY A 108 8.34 1.16 25.15
C GLY A 108 8.23 2.60 25.68
N ALA A 109 7.42 2.83 26.71
CA ALA A 109 7.22 4.16 27.28
C ALA A 109 8.53 4.87 27.73
N ARG A 110 9.52 4.10 28.20
CA ARG A 110 10.85 4.63 28.58
C ARG A 110 11.71 4.97 27.36
N ARG A 111 11.53 4.30 26.21
CA ARG A 111 12.22 4.60 24.96
C ARG A 111 11.73 5.91 24.35
N ASN A 112 10.44 6.19 24.46
CA ASN A 112 9.76 7.44 24.10
C ASN A 112 9.93 7.85 22.63
N LEU A 113 10.12 6.88 21.73
CA LEU A 113 10.15 7.17 20.30
C LEU A 113 8.73 7.37 19.77
N SER A 114 8.62 8.20 18.79
CA SER A 114 7.36 8.45 18.07
C SER A 114 7.65 8.86 16.65
N PHE A 115 6.78 8.46 15.72
CA PHE A 115 6.85 8.90 14.36
C PHE A 115 5.47 9.19 13.77
N TYR A 116 5.51 9.96 12.73
CA TYR A 116 4.42 10.20 11.78
C TYR A 116 4.97 10.07 10.37
N SER A 117 4.20 9.51 9.45
CA SER A 117 4.57 9.44 8.05
C SER A 117 3.33 9.57 7.18
N ASN A 118 3.33 10.52 6.26
CA ASN A 118 2.33 10.55 5.21
C ASN A 118 2.72 9.51 4.16
N ILE A 119 1.79 8.64 3.80
CA ILE A 119 1.97 7.67 2.72
C ILE A 119 1.16 8.06 1.50
N SER A 120 1.71 7.78 0.33
CA SER A 120 1.02 7.82 -0.96
C SER A 120 1.29 6.50 -1.65
N GLU A 121 0.25 5.81 -2.07
CA GLU A 121 0.31 4.44 -2.60
C GLU A 121 -0.36 4.38 -3.97
N ALA A 122 0.26 3.67 -4.91
CA ALA A 122 -0.36 3.20 -6.13
C ALA A 122 -0.40 1.66 -6.08
N SER A 123 -1.58 1.07 -6.21
CA SER A 123 -1.77 -0.38 -6.11
C SER A 123 -2.49 -0.95 -7.32
N LEU A 124 -2.17 -2.21 -7.63
CA LEU A 124 -2.86 -3.02 -8.63
C LEU A 124 -3.18 -4.37 -8.00
N LEU A 125 -4.48 -4.67 -7.87
CA LEU A 125 -4.99 -5.84 -7.19
C LEU A 125 -5.77 -6.71 -8.16
N VAL A 126 -5.65 -8.02 -8.00
CA VAL A 126 -6.61 -9.00 -8.50
C VAL A 126 -7.59 -9.29 -7.38
N ARG A 127 -8.87 -9.23 -7.70
CA ARG A 127 -9.97 -9.51 -6.79
C ARG A 127 -10.73 -10.75 -7.24
N ALA A 128 -10.96 -11.68 -6.31
CA ALA A 128 -11.79 -12.86 -6.52
C ALA A 128 -13.09 -12.73 -5.71
N ASN A 129 -14.21 -12.63 -6.41
CA ASN A 129 -15.56 -12.53 -5.87
C ASN A 129 -16.15 -13.95 -5.70
N LEU A 130 -16.83 -14.21 -4.60
CA LEU A 130 -17.49 -15.50 -4.37
C LEU A 130 -18.71 -15.67 -5.27
N TRP A 131 -19.46 -14.59 -5.51
CA TRP A 131 -20.65 -14.58 -6.37
C TRP A 131 -20.57 -13.44 -7.39
N ASN A 132 -21.19 -13.65 -8.54
CA ASN A 132 -21.36 -12.60 -9.54
C ASN A 132 -22.43 -11.59 -9.08
N ILE A 133 -22.06 -10.31 -9.01
CA ILE A 133 -22.95 -9.20 -8.67
C ILE A 133 -22.93 -8.14 -9.79
N PRO A 134 -24.09 -7.54 -10.09
CA PRO A 134 -25.41 -7.73 -9.45
C PRO A 134 -26.25 -8.89 -10.04
N ALA A 135 -25.70 -9.66 -11.00
CA ALA A 135 -26.47 -10.63 -11.78
C ALA A 135 -27.12 -11.73 -10.92
N ASP A 136 -26.32 -12.41 -10.08
CA ASP A 136 -26.80 -13.54 -9.29
C ASP A 136 -27.29 -13.13 -7.90
N LYS A 137 -26.54 -12.24 -7.25
CA LYS A 137 -26.80 -11.80 -5.87
C LYS A 137 -26.41 -10.35 -5.70
N LYS A 138 -27.08 -9.70 -4.73
CA LYS A 138 -26.74 -8.32 -4.34
C LYS A 138 -25.51 -8.22 -3.44
N PHE A 139 -25.06 -9.32 -2.86
CA PHE A 139 -23.96 -9.36 -1.89
C PHE A 139 -22.91 -10.37 -2.33
N THR A 140 -21.63 -10.01 -2.23
CA THR A 140 -20.53 -10.94 -2.42
C THR A 140 -19.37 -10.66 -1.45
N PRO A 141 -18.90 -11.68 -0.72
CA PRO A 141 -17.58 -11.66 -0.12
C PRO A 141 -16.52 -11.78 -1.22
N TYR A 142 -15.33 -11.22 -0.96
CA TYR A 142 -14.21 -11.30 -1.88
C TYR A 142 -12.87 -11.30 -1.15
N ILE A 143 -11.85 -11.74 -1.85
CA ILE A 143 -10.46 -11.62 -1.45
C ILE A 143 -9.69 -10.81 -2.51
N THR A 144 -8.66 -10.10 -2.07
CA THR A 144 -7.77 -9.33 -2.95
C THR A 144 -6.32 -9.68 -2.68
N ALA A 145 -5.51 -9.67 -3.72
CA ALA A 145 -4.07 -9.73 -3.62
C ALA A 145 -3.42 -9.01 -4.81
N GLY A 146 -2.21 -8.46 -4.62
CA GLY A 146 -1.56 -7.76 -5.72
C GLY A 146 -0.20 -7.16 -5.35
N VAL A 147 0.11 -6.06 -6.02
CA VAL A 147 1.35 -5.31 -5.83
C VAL A 147 1.04 -3.84 -5.63
N ALA A 148 1.87 -3.18 -4.84
CA ALA A 148 1.79 -1.74 -4.62
C ALA A 148 3.19 -1.13 -4.58
N VAL A 149 3.29 0.11 -5.02
CA VAL A 149 4.42 0.98 -4.77
C VAL A 149 3.94 2.10 -3.87
N PHE A 150 4.72 2.43 -2.85
CA PHE A 150 4.35 3.48 -1.92
C PHE A 150 5.54 4.37 -1.59
N HIS A 151 5.24 5.64 -1.34
CA HIS A 151 6.15 6.65 -0.84
C HIS A 151 5.79 6.97 0.60
N TYR A 152 6.80 7.12 1.45
CA TYR A 152 6.66 7.52 2.84
C TYR A 152 7.83 8.43 3.23
N ASP A 153 7.65 9.25 4.27
CA ASP A 153 8.71 10.14 4.77
C ASP A 153 8.50 10.37 6.28
N PRO A 154 9.22 9.61 7.14
CA PRO A 154 9.02 9.66 8.57
C PRO A 154 9.50 10.97 9.18
N TYR A 155 8.67 11.54 10.05
CA TYR A 155 8.97 12.72 10.83
C TYR A 155 8.49 12.56 12.27
N ALA A 156 9.03 13.34 13.17
CA ALA A 156 8.59 13.42 14.55
C ALA A 156 8.53 14.88 14.99
N TYR A 157 8.03 15.11 16.20
CA TYR A 157 8.02 16.43 16.81
C TYR A 157 9.04 16.47 17.94
N THR A 158 9.77 17.59 18.02
CA THR A 158 10.63 17.91 19.17
C THR A 158 9.78 18.26 20.38
N LEU A 159 10.40 18.38 21.56
CA LEU A 159 9.72 18.90 22.75
C LEU A 159 9.15 20.30 22.58
N SER A 160 9.75 21.13 21.73
CA SER A 160 9.25 22.46 21.38
C SER A 160 8.08 22.44 20.38
N GLY A 161 7.69 21.26 19.89
CA GLY A 161 6.63 21.11 18.90
C GLY A 161 7.06 21.34 17.45
N GLU A 162 8.35 21.46 17.17
CA GLU A 162 8.88 21.60 15.82
C GLU A 162 8.83 20.26 15.08
N LYS A 163 8.32 20.27 13.84
CA LYS A 163 8.29 19.10 12.96
C LYS A 163 9.66 18.87 12.34
N VAL A 164 10.22 17.68 12.51
CA VAL A 164 11.54 17.30 12.00
C VAL A 164 11.46 15.99 11.25
N TYR A 165 11.97 15.94 10.01
CA TYR A 165 12.10 14.72 9.23
C TYR A 165 13.27 13.87 9.73
N LEU A 166 13.04 12.57 9.96
CA LEU A 166 14.00 11.69 10.63
C LEU A 166 15.10 11.20 9.69
N ARG A 167 14.76 10.85 8.45
CA ARG A 167 15.74 10.33 7.47
C ARG A 167 16.96 11.24 7.25
N PRO A 168 16.85 12.58 7.10
CA PRO A 168 18.01 13.46 6.98
C PRO A 168 18.88 13.48 8.23
N LEU A 169 18.31 13.24 9.40
CA LEU A 169 19.04 13.23 10.67
C LEU A 169 19.91 12.00 10.83
N ARG A 170 19.58 10.87 10.17
CA ARG A 170 20.30 9.60 10.31
C ARG A 170 20.36 9.15 11.76
N THR A 171 19.20 9.01 12.37
CA THR A 171 19.03 8.76 13.82
C THR A 171 19.68 7.46 14.28
N GLU A 172 19.91 6.52 13.38
CA GLU A 172 20.64 5.28 13.61
C GLU A 172 22.10 5.31 13.13
N GLY A 173 22.57 6.46 12.61
CA GLY A 173 23.91 6.60 12.06
C GLY A 173 24.07 6.02 10.65
N GLU A 174 22.98 5.95 9.88
CA GLU A 174 22.98 5.38 8.54
C GLU A 174 23.94 6.11 7.61
N GLY A 175 24.78 5.32 6.92
CA GLY A 175 25.80 5.81 6.00
C GLY A 175 26.97 6.53 6.68
N LEU A 176 27.11 6.44 8.02
CA LEU A 176 28.30 6.90 8.71
C LEU A 176 29.38 5.82 8.68
N PRO A 177 30.69 6.17 8.56
CA PRO A 177 31.79 5.21 8.55
C PRO A 177 31.86 4.33 9.81
N GLN A 178 31.37 4.84 10.94
CA GLN A 178 31.33 4.12 12.22
C GLN A 178 30.27 3.01 12.24
N TYR A 179 29.31 3.05 11.31
CA TYR A 179 28.20 2.09 11.20
C TYR A 179 28.07 1.60 9.74
N PRO A 180 29.07 0.85 9.21
CA PRO A 180 29.13 0.49 7.79
C PRO A 180 27.96 -0.40 7.33
N ASP A 181 27.35 -1.13 8.25
CA ASP A 181 26.21 -2.02 7.97
C ASP A 181 24.87 -1.27 7.90
N ARG A 182 24.81 -0.03 8.41
CA ARG A 182 23.59 0.79 8.42
C ARG A 182 23.53 1.66 7.18
N LYS A 183 22.75 1.23 6.20
CA LYS A 183 22.60 1.95 4.91
C LYS A 183 21.43 2.93 4.97
N MET A 184 21.57 4.03 4.23
CA MET A 184 20.43 4.93 4.00
C MET A 184 19.29 4.18 3.32
N TYR A 185 18.10 4.28 3.89
CA TYR A 185 16.90 3.67 3.33
C TYR A 185 16.27 4.52 2.22
N ASN A 186 15.53 3.86 1.33
CA ASN A 186 14.81 4.54 0.25
C ASN A 186 13.37 4.82 0.70
N LEU A 187 12.86 6.03 0.42
CA LEU A 187 11.50 6.43 0.74
C LEU A 187 10.44 5.84 -0.21
N ASN A 188 10.84 5.35 -1.38
CA ASN A 188 9.95 4.64 -2.30
C ASN A 188 10.17 3.13 -2.14
N GLN A 189 9.11 2.41 -1.84
CA GLN A 189 9.16 1.00 -1.52
C GLN A 189 8.04 0.23 -2.23
N ILE A 190 8.21 -1.09 -2.28
CA ILE A 190 7.21 -2.02 -2.79
C ILE A 190 6.52 -2.71 -1.62
N ALA A 191 5.23 -2.97 -1.77
CA ALA A 191 4.46 -3.79 -0.84
C ALA A 191 3.68 -4.88 -1.60
N ILE A 192 3.32 -5.92 -0.87
CA ILE A 192 2.38 -6.95 -1.32
C ILE A 192 1.07 -6.74 -0.52
N PRO A 193 0.06 -6.07 -1.11
CA PRO A 193 -1.26 -5.98 -0.54
C PRO A 193 -1.97 -7.33 -0.62
N PHE A 194 -2.70 -7.68 0.43
CA PHE A 194 -3.67 -8.76 0.45
C PHE A 194 -4.80 -8.42 1.42
N GLY A 195 -6.02 -8.78 1.07
CA GLY A 195 -7.15 -8.37 1.87
C GLY A 195 -8.39 -9.21 1.62
N PHE A 196 -9.42 -8.89 2.37
CA PHE A 196 -10.74 -9.45 2.21
C PHE A 196 -11.80 -8.38 2.48
N GLY A 197 -12.93 -8.55 1.86
CA GLY A 197 -14.02 -7.61 2.01
C GLY A 197 -15.35 -8.19 1.59
N VAL A 198 -16.33 -7.33 1.64
CA VAL A 198 -17.69 -7.60 1.18
C VAL A 198 -18.17 -6.45 0.31
N THR A 199 -18.95 -6.75 -0.70
CA THR A 199 -19.60 -5.74 -1.54
C THR A 199 -21.10 -6.02 -1.59
N TYR A 200 -21.88 -4.96 -1.56
CA TYR A 200 -23.31 -4.98 -1.72
C TYR A 200 -23.71 -4.09 -2.91
N ALA A 201 -24.43 -4.65 -3.87
CA ALA A 201 -24.99 -3.92 -5.00
C ALA A 201 -26.31 -3.27 -4.59
N ILE A 202 -26.32 -1.95 -4.52
CA ILE A 202 -27.54 -1.15 -4.28
C ILE A 202 -28.36 -1.14 -5.56
N SER A 203 -27.68 -1.00 -6.69
CA SER A 203 -28.24 -1.07 -8.05
C SER A 203 -27.20 -1.61 -9.00
N ASP A 204 -27.56 -1.81 -10.28
CA ASP A 204 -26.62 -2.22 -11.33
C ASP A 204 -25.47 -1.24 -11.53
N ASN A 205 -25.63 0.00 -11.16
CA ASN A 205 -24.66 1.08 -11.38
C ASN A 205 -23.97 1.56 -10.11
N PHE A 206 -24.44 1.11 -8.94
CA PHE A 206 -23.93 1.59 -7.67
C PHE A 206 -23.76 0.45 -6.66
N MET A 207 -22.54 0.31 -6.15
CA MET A 207 -22.21 -0.69 -5.13
C MET A 207 -21.49 -0.02 -3.96
N VAL A 208 -21.63 -0.60 -2.76
CA VAL A 208 -20.90 -0.22 -1.56
C VAL A 208 -20.14 -1.43 -1.04
N GLY A 209 -18.92 -1.24 -0.57
CA GLY A 209 -18.08 -2.30 -0.02
C GLY A 209 -17.44 -1.90 1.29
N ALA A 210 -17.03 -2.91 2.06
CA ALA A 210 -16.15 -2.77 3.20
C ALA A 210 -14.97 -3.73 3.04
N GLU A 211 -13.75 -3.26 3.27
CA GLU A 211 -12.52 -4.04 3.06
C GLU A 211 -11.53 -3.82 4.18
N ILE A 212 -10.84 -4.89 4.58
CA ILE A 212 -9.62 -4.87 5.38
C ILE A 212 -8.50 -5.35 4.46
N ASN A 213 -7.47 -4.52 4.31
CA ASN A 213 -6.35 -4.80 3.42
C ASN A 213 -5.02 -4.62 4.16
N PHE A 214 -4.18 -5.63 4.14
CA PHE A 214 -2.84 -5.68 4.75
C PHE A 214 -1.79 -5.44 3.69
N ARG A 215 -0.73 -4.69 4.02
CA ARG A 215 0.44 -4.48 3.17
C ARG A 215 1.65 -5.06 3.85
N LYS A 216 2.14 -6.18 3.32
CA LYS A 216 3.45 -6.71 3.68
C LYS A 216 4.50 -5.89 2.96
N THR A 217 5.36 -5.18 3.70
CA THR A 217 6.47 -4.42 3.13
C THR A 217 7.79 -5.17 3.26
N PHE A 218 8.83 -4.64 2.63
CA PHE A 218 10.19 -5.18 2.67
C PHE A 218 11.16 -4.23 3.37
N THR A 219 10.66 -3.09 3.83
CA THR A 219 11.42 -2.12 4.63
C THR A 219 11.15 -2.28 6.11
N ASP A 220 12.07 -1.78 6.91
CA ASP A 220 12.04 -1.74 8.35
C ASP A 220 12.24 -0.30 8.85
N TYR A 221 11.96 0.66 7.99
CA TYR A 221 12.23 2.07 8.24
C TYR A 221 11.03 2.98 8.01
N ILE A 222 9.80 2.41 8.04
CA ILE A 222 8.59 3.25 7.96
C ILE A 222 8.52 4.19 9.17
N ASP A 223 9.02 3.74 10.32
CA ASP A 223 9.07 4.47 11.58
C ASP A 223 10.48 5.02 11.92
N ASP A 224 11.47 4.87 11.01
CA ASP A 224 12.88 5.24 11.24
C ASP A 224 13.56 4.41 12.35
N VAL A 225 13.04 3.19 12.64
CA VAL A 225 13.57 2.29 13.66
C VAL A 225 13.78 0.90 13.09
N SER A 226 15.05 0.46 13.01
CA SER A 226 15.41 -0.85 12.47
C SER A 226 16.54 -1.49 13.28
N SER A 227 17.57 -0.70 13.64
CA SER A 227 18.75 -1.23 14.28
C SER A 227 18.47 -1.73 15.70
N GLN A 228 18.97 -2.91 16.02
CA GLN A 228 18.85 -3.48 17.36
C GLN A 228 19.43 -2.56 18.45
N ARG A 229 20.51 -1.82 18.13
CA ARG A 229 21.24 -0.99 19.08
C ARG A 229 21.23 0.48 18.67
N TYR A 230 21.25 1.34 19.67
CA TYR A 230 21.41 2.78 19.45
C TYR A 230 22.75 3.10 18.80
N ALA A 231 22.77 4.14 17.95
CA ALA A 231 24.01 4.80 17.59
C ALA A 231 24.51 5.65 18.77
N ASP A 232 25.83 5.78 18.90
CA ASP A 232 26.44 6.63 19.93
C ASP A 232 26.00 8.08 19.72
N THR A 233 25.35 8.64 20.74
CA THR A 233 24.83 10.01 20.70
C THR A 233 25.93 11.06 20.61
N ALA A 234 27.15 10.80 21.14
CA ALA A 234 28.29 11.68 20.99
C ALA A 234 28.80 11.69 19.53
N ILE A 235 28.85 10.54 18.88
CA ILE A 235 29.19 10.43 17.46
C ILE A 235 28.16 11.15 16.60
N LEU A 236 26.85 10.90 16.84
CA LEU A 236 25.79 11.58 16.10
C LEU A 236 25.86 13.10 16.29
N ARG A 237 26.07 13.56 17.53
CA ARG A 237 26.21 15.00 17.83
C ARG A 237 27.37 15.64 17.09
N SER A 238 28.51 14.97 17.05
CA SER A 238 29.72 15.51 16.39
C SER A 238 29.63 15.53 14.87
N LEU A 239 28.97 14.53 14.25
CA LEU A 239 28.95 14.35 12.80
C LEU A 239 27.65 14.87 12.16
N ARG A 240 26.54 14.91 12.89
CA ARG A 240 25.21 15.24 12.39
C ARG A 240 24.50 16.37 13.14
N GLY A 241 25.08 16.79 14.27
CA GLY A 241 24.54 17.84 15.11
C GLY A 241 23.65 17.35 16.26
N ASP A 242 23.34 18.26 17.16
CA ASP A 242 22.63 17.98 18.39
C ASP A 242 21.21 17.42 18.17
N LEU A 243 20.52 17.89 17.11
CA LEU A 243 19.17 17.43 16.76
C LEU A 243 19.14 15.95 16.40
N SER A 244 20.14 15.45 15.67
CA SER A 244 20.26 14.02 15.32
C SER A 244 20.39 13.17 16.59
N ALA A 245 21.25 13.56 17.50
CA ALA A 245 21.44 12.84 18.76
C ALA A 245 20.17 12.86 19.64
N LYS A 246 19.47 13.99 19.74
CA LYS A 246 18.21 14.12 20.48
C LYS A 246 17.10 13.26 19.89
N MET A 247 16.94 13.27 18.57
CA MET A 247 15.89 12.48 17.93
C MET A 247 16.21 10.98 17.89
N SER A 248 17.49 10.58 17.98
CA SER A 248 17.90 9.19 18.12
C SER A 248 17.55 8.59 19.47
N PHE A 249 17.78 9.34 20.57
CA PHE A 249 17.58 8.88 21.93
C PHE A 249 16.72 9.90 22.70
N ARG A 250 15.47 9.51 23.00
CA ARG A 250 14.45 10.38 23.61
C ARG A 250 14.04 9.94 25.01
N SER A 251 14.75 8.97 25.58
CA SER A 251 14.46 8.47 26.92
C SER A 251 14.65 9.54 28.01
N ASP A 252 15.57 10.47 27.80
CA ASP A 252 15.85 11.61 28.68
C ASP A 252 14.68 12.62 28.78
N GLU A 253 13.71 12.53 27.88
CA GLU A 253 12.48 13.31 27.92
C GLU A 253 11.40 12.70 28.84
N THR A 254 11.62 11.50 29.40
CA THR A 254 10.67 10.78 30.25
C THR A 254 10.93 11.02 31.75
N SER A 255 9.95 10.69 32.58
CA SER A 255 10.10 10.74 34.05
C SER A 255 10.98 9.63 34.64
N ASP A 256 11.20 8.54 33.88
CA ASP A 256 12.02 7.38 34.26
C ASP A 256 12.96 7.01 33.10
N PRO A 257 14.01 7.84 32.86
CA PRO A 257 14.88 7.66 31.72
C PRO A 257 15.78 6.43 31.84
N TYR A 258 16.10 5.80 30.71
CA TYR A 258 17.25 4.91 30.62
C TYR A 258 18.54 5.73 30.69
N THR A 259 19.55 5.23 31.42
CA THR A 259 20.91 5.68 31.18
C THR A 259 21.35 5.19 29.82
N PHE A 260 21.83 6.09 28.96
CA PHE A 260 22.31 5.70 27.62
C PHE A 260 23.32 4.55 27.71
N SER A 261 23.08 3.51 26.96
CA SER A 261 23.98 2.36 26.81
C SER A 261 23.78 1.75 25.43
N ASP A 262 24.85 1.32 24.81
CA ASP A 262 24.86 0.55 23.57
C ASP A 262 24.15 -0.82 23.66
N ARG A 263 23.85 -1.26 24.88
CA ARG A 263 23.18 -2.54 25.17
C ARG A 263 21.65 -2.42 25.18
N ILE A 264 21.10 -1.20 25.20
CA ILE A 264 19.66 -0.98 25.18
C ILE A 264 19.14 -1.25 23.76
N THR A 265 18.09 -2.04 23.66
CA THR A 265 17.43 -2.34 22.39
C THR A 265 16.67 -1.12 21.88
N ARG A 266 16.92 -0.71 20.64
CA ARG A 266 16.20 0.33 19.92
C ARG A 266 15.07 -0.24 19.05
N GLY A 267 15.38 -1.19 18.17
CA GLY A 267 14.47 -1.83 17.24
C GLY A 267 14.75 -3.32 17.07
N ASN A 268 14.04 -3.96 16.18
CA ASN A 268 14.21 -5.35 15.81
C ASN A 268 14.40 -5.52 14.30
N PRO A 269 15.62 -5.65 13.78
CA PRO A 269 15.92 -5.72 12.35
C PRO A 269 15.32 -6.93 11.63
N ASP A 270 14.92 -7.95 12.38
CA ASP A 270 14.35 -9.19 11.83
C ASP A 270 12.85 -9.06 11.50
N LYS A 271 12.17 -8.03 12.07
CA LYS A 271 10.74 -7.80 11.90
C LYS A 271 10.49 -6.61 10.99
N LYS A 272 10.16 -6.89 9.73
CA LYS A 272 9.82 -5.82 8.78
C LYS A 272 8.50 -5.15 9.12
N ASP A 273 8.45 -3.85 8.82
CA ASP A 273 7.26 -3.04 9.00
C ASP A 273 6.11 -3.48 8.09
N ALA A 274 4.92 -3.27 8.56
CA ALA A 274 3.68 -3.52 7.83
C ALA A 274 2.68 -2.41 8.11
N TYR A 275 1.62 -2.31 7.30
CA TYR A 275 0.47 -1.47 7.62
C TYR A 275 -0.80 -2.11 7.07
N TYR A 276 -1.94 -1.72 7.62
CA TYR A 276 -3.24 -2.20 7.16
C TYR A 276 -4.24 -1.06 7.13
N SER A 277 -5.21 -1.18 6.24
CA SER A 277 -6.34 -0.24 6.14
C SER A 277 -7.67 -0.95 6.37
N CYS A 278 -8.62 -0.22 6.97
CA CYS A 278 -10.02 -0.59 7.05
C CYS A 278 -10.80 0.50 6.33
N VAL A 279 -11.43 0.18 5.21
CA VAL A 279 -12.05 1.17 4.34
C VAL A 279 -13.47 0.79 3.94
N ILE A 280 -14.27 1.80 3.69
CA ILE A 280 -15.53 1.70 2.93
C ILE A 280 -15.23 2.14 1.50
N LYS A 281 -15.74 1.40 0.52
CA LYS A 281 -15.59 1.66 -0.91
C LYS A 281 -16.95 1.95 -1.54
N LEU A 282 -17.01 2.97 -2.37
CA LEU A 282 -18.17 3.30 -3.18
C LEU A 282 -17.81 3.08 -4.65
N TYR A 283 -18.60 2.28 -5.37
CA TYR A 283 -18.36 1.97 -6.77
C TYR A 283 -19.48 2.56 -7.61
N ILE A 284 -19.12 3.25 -8.68
CA ILE A 284 -20.03 3.92 -9.62
C ILE A 284 -19.68 3.43 -11.04
N SER A 285 -20.63 2.81 -11.73
CA SER A 285 -20.46 2.33 -13.11
C SER A 285 -20.22 3.48 -14.07
N LEU A 286 -19.26 3.32 -14.97
CA LEU A 286 -18.97 4.26 -16.04
C LEU A 286 -19.82 4.04 -17.29
N ASP A 287 -20.53 2.93 -17.41
CA ASP A 287 -21.26 2.55 -18.64
C ASP A 287 -22.31 3.60 -19.03
N ASN A 288 -22.92 4.26 -18.02
CA ASN A 288 -23.92 5.30 -18.25
C ASN A 288 -23.35 6.71 -18.47
N LEU A 289 -22.09 6.94 -18.10
CA LEU A 289 -21.44 8.24 -18.31
C LEU A 289 -21.01 8.44 -19.77
N PHE A 290 -20.78 7.33 -20.50
CA PHE A 290 -20.32 7.35 -21.90
C PHE A 290 -21.41 6.91 -22.89
N SER A 291 -22.53 6.35 -22.44
CA SER A 291 -23.70 6.11 -23.27
C SER A 291 -24.43 7.42 -23.50
N SER A 292 -23.89 8.26 -24.37
CA SER A 292 -24.60 9.42 -24.89
C SER A 292 -25.93 8.97 -25.54
N SER A 293 -26.95 9.74 -25.29
CA SER A 293 -28.36 9.75 -25.62
C SER A 293 -28.85 9.23 -27.00
N SER A 294 -28.12 8.36 -27.70
CA SER A 294 -28.49 7.88 -29.05
C SER A 294 -29.46 6.69 -29.06
N ASN A 295 -29.65 5.96 -27.94
CA ASN A 295 -30.43 4.72 -27.94
C ASN A 295 -31.84 4.82 -27.36
N SER A 296 -32.26 5.96 -26.80
CA SER A 296 -33.64 6.08 -26.29
C SER A 296 -34.71 6.14 -27.37
N SER A 297 -34.37 6.58 -28.58
CA SER A 297 -35.28 6.66 -29.72
C SER A 297 -35.43 5.32 -30.47
N GLU A 298 -34.38 4.52 -30.56
CA GLU A 298 -34.43 3.20 -31.20
C GLU A 298 -35.15 2.15 -30.34
N ALA A 299 -34.90 2.13 -29.04
CA ALA A 299 -35.62 1.22 -28.12
C ALA A 299 -37.13 1.52 -28.07
N LYS A 300 -37.54 2.77 -28.17
CA LYS A 300 -38.94 3.16 -28.28
C LYS A 300 -39.55 2.77 -29.64
N ARG A 301 -38.77 2.81 -30.71
CA ARG A 301 -39.22 2.46 -32.08
C ARG A 301 -39.38 0.94 -32.21
N ASN A 302 -38.50 0.14 -31.67
CA ASN A 302 -38.58 -1.32 -31.67
C ASN A 302 -39.71 -1.87 -30.79
N ARG A 303 -40.02 -1.22 -29.67
CA ARG A 303 -41.21 -1.58 -28.85
C ARG A 303 -42.53 -1.33 -29.59
N LYS A 304 -42.64 -0.29 -30.42
CA LYS A 304 -43.82 -0.04 -31.25
C LYS A 304 -43.99 -1.01 -32.41
N GLN A 305 -42.93 -1.68 -32.87
CA GLN A 305 -42.97 -2.69 -33.96
C GLN A 305 -43.29 -4.11 -33.46
N MET A 306 -43.24 -4.37 -32.15
CA MET A 306 -43.56 -5.68 -31.54
C MET A 306 -44.97 -5.75 -30.92
N ASP A 307 -45.78 -4.72 -31.07
CA ASP A 307 -47.20 -4.83 -30.73
C ASP A 307 -47.93 -5.64 -31.82
N CYS A 308 -48.30 -6.88 -31.45
CA CYS A 308 -49.14 -7.72 -32.34
C CYS A 308 -50.40 -7.00 -32.71
N PRO A 309 -50.86 -7.08 -33.98
CA PRO A 309 -52.13 -6.46 -34.39
C PRO A 309 -53.27 -7.10 -33.57
N LYS A 310 -53.94 -6.29 -32.78
CA LYS A 310 -55.23 -6.64 -32.14
C LYS A 310 -56.26 -6.73 -33.25
N LYS A 311 -56.79 -7.95 -33.45
CA LYS A 311 -57.90 -8.39 -34.31
C LYS A 311 -57.49 -9.02 -35.62
N VAL A 312 -57.67 -10.31 -35.68
CA VAL A 312 -58.17 -11.00 -36.81
C VAL A 312 -59.60 -11.45 -36.38
N LEU A 313 -60.59 -11.00 -37.15
CA LEU A 313 -61.96 -11.46 -37.09
C LEU A 313 -62.06 -12.92 -37.51
#